data_1da3993ea13be5090fbcb5f676187040
#
_entry.id   1da3993ea13be5090fbcb5f676187040
#
_cell.length_a   1.000
_cell.length_b   1.000
_cell.length_c   1.000
_cell.angle_alpha   90.00
_cell.angle_beta   90.00
_cell.angle_gamma   90.00
#
_symmetry.space_group_name_H-M   'P 1'
#
loop_
_entity.id
_entity.type
_entity.pdbx_description
1 polymer ?
#
loop_
_entity_poly.entity_id
_entity_poly.type
_entity_poly.pdbx_seq_one_letter_code
_entity_poly.pdbx_strand_id
1 'polypeptide(L)'
;PEQNTTFHDNYIDMEYDLSKVLFIATANNIANIAPALRDRMEMINIPGYLIEEKVRIALDHLLPKQREAHGIKEQELTMAPEVVEGIIAGYTRESGVRSLDKLLAKIARARAKQIAFDEVFAPEVSAREVEKILGMPKFLKEEYEVGGMTGVVTGLAWTEVGGDILYIESVLTPGKGKVSLTGNLGDVMKESATIAHEWVMAHSKELGIDPALFEKNDINIHVPEGAIPKDGPSAGITMVTSIVSTYTGRKVRDRIAMTLSLIHIS
;
A
#
# COMPACT_ATOMS: atom_id res chain seq x y z
N PRO A 1 -2.87 -27.70 24.86
CA PRO A 1 -4.03 -28.60 25.00
C PRO A 1 -3.79 -29.70 26.01
N GLU A 2 -2.61 -30.33 26.02
CA GLU A 2 -2.30 -31.48 26.88
C GLU A 2 -2.22 -31.13 28.37
N GLN A 3 -2.01 -29.86 28.71
CA GLN A 3 -1.92 -29.38 30.10
C GLN A 3 -3.15 -28.58 30.54
N ASN A 4 -4.20 -28.52 29.73
CA ASN A 4 -5.38 -27.73 30.03
C ASN A 4 -6.22 -28.32 31.15
N THR A 5 -6.03 -29.59 31.50
CA THR A 5 -6.74 -30.26 32.63
C THR A 5 -6.24 -29.82 34.02
N THR A 6 -5.01 -29.28 34.07
CA THR A 6 -4.33 -28.87 35.31
C THR A 6 -3.72 -27.47 35.14
N PHE A 7 -4.49 -26.54 34.61
CA PHE A 7 -4.06 -25.16 34.54
C PHE A 7 -4.01 -24.54 35.91
N HIS A 8 -2.83 -24.10 36.35
CA HIS A 8 -2.63 -23.46 37.64
C HIS A 8 -2.64 -21.92 37.47
N ASP A 9 -3.58 -21.26 38.12
CA ASP A 9 -3.63 -19.82 38.22
C ASP A 9 -2.73 -19.33 39.34
N ASN A 10 -1.63 -18.68 39.01
CA ASN A 10 -0.63 -18.22 39.99
C ASN A 10 -1.10 -17.07 40.89
N TYR A 11 -2.22 -16.39 40.54
CA TYR A 11 -2.76 -15.29 41.35
C TYR A 11 -3.73 -15.78 42.41
N ILE A 12 -4.59 -16.76 42.06
CA ILE A 12 -5.59 -17.31 42.96
C ILE A 12 -5.05 -18.56 43.68
N ASP A 13 -3.92 -19.11 43.20
CA ASP A 13 -3.28 -20.34 43.70
C ASP A 13 -4.20 -21.55 43.65
N MET A 14 -4.92 -21.71 42.52
CA MET A 14 -5.88 -22.79 42.30
C MET A 14 -5.67 -23.46 40.94
N GLU A 15 -5.98 -24.74 40.86
CA GLU A 15 -6.02 -25.49 39.60
C GLU A 15 -7.41 -25.44 38.96
N TYR A 16 -7.42 -25.27 37.64
CA TYR A 16 -8.64 -25.25 36.82
C TYR A 16 -8.53 -26.23 35.66
N ASP A 17 -9.62 -26.90 35.38
CA ASP A 17 -9.77 -27.71 34.16
C ASP A 17 -10.31 -26.85 33.03
N LEU A 18 -9.40 -26.49 32.10
CA LEU A 18 -9.70 -25.76 30.89
C LEU A 18 -9.83 -26.65 29.64
N SER A 19 -9.92 -27.98 29.82
CA SER A 19 -9.97 -28.93 28.69
C SER A 19 -11.20 -28.77 27.81
N LYS A 20 -12.29 -28.18 28.33
CA LYS A 20 -13.53 -27.90 27.61
C LYS A 20 -13.64 -26.45 27.10
N VAL A 21 -12.59 -25.65 27.26
CA VAL A 21 -12.58 -24.25 26.87
C VAL A 21 -12.03 -24.11 25.44
N LEU A 22 -12.77 -23.43 24.56
CA LEU A 22 -12.31 -23.00 23.26
C LEU A 22 -11.60 -21.64 23.40
N PHE A 23 -10.33 -21.58 23.01
CA PHE A 23 -9.56 -20.36 23.03
C PHE A 23 -9.53 -19.75 21.61
N ILE A 24 -9.96 -18.50 21.50
CA ILE A 24 -9.87 -17.71 20.26
C ILE A 24 -9.00 -16.49 20.56
N ALA A 25 -7.92 -16.36 19.82
CA ALA A 25 -7.01 -15.22 19.93
C ALA A 25 -6.93 -14.46 18.62
N THR A 26 -6.70 -13.15 18.68
CA THR A 26 -6.49 -12.30 17.50
C THR A 26 -5.11 -11.67 17.57
N ALA A 27 -4.43 -11.58 16.43
CA ALA A 27 -3.13 -10.95 16.30
C ALA A 27 -3.03 -10.18 14.98
N ASN A 28 -2.31 -9.06 14.99
CA ASN A 28 -2.05 -8.28 13.78
C ASN A 28 -0.81 -8.75 13.03
N ASN A 29 0.10 -9.45 13.72
CA ASN A 29 1.35 -9.91 13.11
C ASN A 29 1.70 -11.29 13.64
N ILE A 30 1.77 -12.25 12.73
CA ILE A 30 2.12 -13.65 13.00
C ILE A 30 3.56 -13.79 13.52
N ALA A 31 4.48 -12.94 13.06
CA ALA A 31 5.88 -12.99 13.46
C ALA A 31 6.11 -12.77 14.96
N ASN A 32 5.18 -12.08 15.63
CA ASN A 32 5.24 -11.82 17.06
C ASN A 32 4.74 -13.01 17.92
N ILE A 33 4.20 -14.05 17.28
CA ILE A 33 3.71 -15.26 17.99
C ILE A 33 4.87 -16.26 18.07
N ALA A 34 5.17 -16.72 19.27
CA ALA A 34 6.22 -17.73 19.47
C ALA A 34 5.97 -18.96 18.60
N PRO A 35 6.99 -19.50 17.89
CA PRO A 35 6.82 -20.65 17.00
C PRO A 35 6.14 -21.85 17.65
N ALA A 36 6.53 -22.19 18.88
CA ALA A 36 5.96 -23.31 19.62
C ALA A 36 4.46 -23.15 19.94
N LEU A 37 3.97 -21.91 20.00
CA LEU A 37 2.54 -21.62 20.18
C LEU A 37 1.82 -21.68 18.82
N ARG A 38 2.43 -21.10 17.79
CA ARG A 38 1.90 -21.09 16.43
C ARG A 38 1.66 -22.49 15.88
N ASP A 39 2.58 -23.43 16.13
CA ASP A 39 2.49 -24.83 15.68
C ASP A 39 1.32 -25.60 16.33
N ARG A 40 0.72 -25.04 17.39
CA ARG A 40 -0.40 -25.64 18.14
C ARG A 40 -1.74 -24.95 17.90
N MET A 41 -1.77 -23.93 17.05
CA MET A 41 -2.98 -23.16 16.74
C MET A 41 -3.42 -23.38 15.31
N GLU A 42 -4.72 -23.41 15.10
CA GLU A 42 -5.31 -23.23 13.79
C GLU A 42 -5.25 -21.75 13.42
N MET A 43 -4.61 -21.43 12.31
CA MET A 43 -4.39 -20.06 11.84
C MET A 43 -5.44 -19.72 10.78
N ILE A 44 -6.33 -18.80 11.10
CA ILE A 44 -7.31 -18.26 10.16
C ILE A 44 -6.83 -16.88 9.74
N ASN A 45 -6.41 -16.75 8.48
CA ASN A 45 -5.94 -15.49 7.92
C ASN A 45 -7.14 -14.69 7.39
N ILE A 46 -7.33 -13.47 7.91
CA ILE A 46 -8.39 -12.57 7.45
C ILE A 46 -7.72 -11.50 6.60
N PRO A 47 -7.91 -11.51 5.26
CA PRO A 47 -7.35 -10.49 4.38
C PRO A 47 -7.99 -9.13 4.64
N GLY A 48 -7.31 -8.06 4.22
CA GLY A 48 -7.89 -6.72 4.18
C GLY A 48 -8.98 -6.61 3.11
N TYR A 49 -9.80 -5.58 3.23
CA TYR A 49 -10.85 -5.28 2.25
C TYR A 49 -10.28 -4.59 1.01
N LEU A 50 -10.82 -4.94 -0.15
CA LEU A 50 -10.62 -4.19 -1.41
C LEU A 50 -11.31 -2.83 -1.34
N ILE A 51 -10.94 -1.90 -2.22
CA ILE A 51 -11.52 -0.54 -2.24
C ILE A 51 -13.02 -0.61 -2.47
N GLU A 52 -13.48 -1.44 -3.40
CA GLU A 52 -14.88 -1.65 -3.72
C GLU A 52 -15.68 -2.20 -2.52
N GLU A 53 -15.07 -3.12 -1.77
CA GLU A 53 -15.67 -3.66 -0.54
C GLU A 53 -15.76 -2.59 0.54
N LYS A 54 -14.71 -1.76 0.73
CA LYS A 54 -14.71 -0.65 1.68
C LYS A 54 -15.78 0.39 1.33
N VAL A 55 -15.98 0.69 0.04
CA VAL A 55 -17.04 1.60 -0.43
C VAL A 55 -18.41 1.04 -0.04
N ARG A 56 -18.66 -0.23 -0.29
CA ARG A 56 -19.93 -0.88 0.09
C ARG A 56 -20.13 -0.89 1.60
N ILE A 57 -19.13 -1.28 2.37
CA ILE A 57 -19.17 -1.25 3.83
C ILE A 57 -19.44 0.17 4.34
N ALA A 58 -18.85 1.19 3.72
CA ALA A 58 -19.09 2.58 4.09
C ALA A 58 -20.52 3.01 3.86
N LEU A 59 -21.09 2.72 2.68
CA LEU A 59 -22.44 3.13 2.30
C LEU A 59 -23.53 2.32 3.03
N ASP A 60 -23.33 0.99 3.14
CA ASP A 60 -24.37 0.09 3.66
C ASP A 60 -24.37 0.02 5.20
N HIS A 61 -23.23 0.29 5.84
CA HIS A 61 -23.07 0.09 7.29
C HIS A 61 -22.53 1.31 8.03
N LEU A 62 -21.41 1.90 7.60
CA LEU A 62 -20.77 2.96 8.38
C LEU A 62 -21.54 4.28 8.31
N LEU A 63 -21.98 4.70 7.14
CA LEU A 63 -22.73 5.94 6.97
C LEU A 63 -24.07 5.92 7.70
N PRO A 64 -24.90 4.85 7.61
CA PRO A 64 -26.11 4.71 8.43
C PRO A 64 -25.83 4.77 9.92
N LYS A 65 -24.83 4.04 10.41
CA LYS A 65 -24.37 4.06 11.80
C LYS A 65 -24.01 5.48 12.26
N GLN A 66 -23.27 6.24 11.43
CA GLN A 66 -22.86 7.59 11.79
C GLN A 66 -24.05 8.58 11.76
N ARG A 67 -25.02 8.41 10.85
CA ARG A 67 -26.26 9.18 10.86
C ARG A 67 -27.02 8.98 12.17
N GLU A 68 -27.25 7.74 12.55
CA GLU A 68 -27.94 7.37 13.80
C GLU A 68 -27.21 7.95 15.03
N ALA A 69 -25.89 7.75 15.11
CA ALA A 69 -25.06 8.22 16.22
C ALA A 69 -25.06 9.75 16.39
N HIS A 70 -25.33 10.51 15.33
CA HIS A 70 -25.33 11.99 15.33
C HIS A 70 -26.73 12.59 15.14
N GLY A 71 -27.81 11.79 15.14
CA GLY A 71 -29.18 12.25 15.01
C GLY A 71 -29.51 12.88 13.67
N ILE A 72 -28.85 12.43 12.59
CA ILE A 72 -29.01 12.94 11.22
C ILE A 72 -29.95 12.01 10.45
N LYS A 73 -30.94 12.59 9.77
CA LYS A 73 -31.83 11.82 8.90
C LYS A 73 -31.13 11.37 7.62
N GLU A 74 -31.63 10.29 7.03
CA GLU A 74 -31.06 9.73 5.81
C GLU A 74 -30.95 10.75 4.66
N GLN A 75 -32.00 11.56 4.50
CA GLN A 75 -32.07 12.60 3.47
C GLN A 75 -31.20 13.84 3.75
N GLU A 76 -30.58 13.95 4.92
CA GLU A 76 -29.76 15.10 5.32
C GLU A 76 -28.27 14.87 5.12
N LEU A 77 -27.86 13.61 4.94
CA LEU A 77 -26.47 13.23 4.70
C LEU A 77 -26.40 12.04 3.75
N THR A 78 -26.08 12.28 2.50
CA THR A 78 -25.83 11.24 1.48
C THR A 78 -24.45 11.40 0.88
N MET A 79 -23.90 10.33 0.33
CA MET A 79 -22.61 10.32 -0.37
C MET A 79 -22.69 9.45 -1.60
N ALA A 80 -22.14 9.92 -2.71
CA ALA A 80 -21.92 9.11 -3.89
C ALA A 80 -20.75 8.12 -3.67
N PRO A 81 -20.77 6.93 -4.29
CA PRO A 81 -19.68 5.94 -4.20
C PRO A 81 -18.32 6.54 -4.53
N GLU A 82 -18.23 7.40 -5.54
CA GLU A 82 -16.99 8.05 -6.01
C GLU A 82 -16.41 8.99 -4.95
N VAL A 83 -17.26 9.65 -4.15
CA VAL A 83 -16.83 10.51 -3.04
C VAL A 83 -16.23 9.66 -1.92
N VAL A 84 -16.86 8.52 -1.60
CA VAL A 84 -16.36 7.57 -0.60
C VAL A 84 -15.03 6.96 -1.06
N GLU A 85 -14.90 6.57 -2.33
CA GLU A 85 -13.66 6.09 -2.93
C GLU A 85 -12.55 7.15 -2.82
N GLY A 86 -12.87 8.41 -3.11
CA GLY A 86 -11.95 9.53 -2.95
C GLY A 86 -11.49 9.71 -1.49
N ILE A 87 -12.37 9.50 -0.50
CA ILE A 87 -12.00 9.52 0.92
C ILE A 87 -11.06 8.35 1.24
N ILE A 88 -11.36 7.16 0.77
CA ILE A 88 -10.51 5.98 0.99
C ILE A 88 -9.12 6.21 0.41
N ALA A 89 -9.04 6.62 -0.85
CA ALA A 89 -7.78 6.81 -1.57
C ALA A 89 -6.96 7.98 -1.02
N GLY A 90 -7.60 9.11 -0.71
CA GLY A 90 -6.92 10.35 -0.33
C GLY A 90 -6.63 10.50 1.17
N TYR A 91 -7.34 9.79 2.05
CA TYR A 91 -7.25 10.05 3.49
C TYR A 91 -6.99 8.82 4.35
N THR A 92 -7.01 7.60 3.77
CA THR A 92 -6.75 6.36 4.53
C THR A 92 -5.63 5.52 3.93
N ARG A 93 -4.90 4.81 4.81
CA ARG A 93 -3.93 3.76 4.47
C ARG A 93 -4.11 2.65 5.51
N GLU A 94 -5.12 1.82 5.33
CA GLU A 94 -5.45 0.74 6.25
C GLU A 94 -6.04 -0.46 5.50
N SER A 95 -5.82 -1.67 5.99
CA SER A 95 -6.44 -2.90 5.45
C SER A 95 -7.92 -3.02 5.82
N GLY A 96 -8.33 -2.44 6.94
CA GLY A 96 -9.71 -2.40 7.43
C GLY A 96 -10.44 -1.10 7.06
N VAL A 97 -11.42 -0.74 7.91
CA VAL A 97 -12.30 0.45 7.73
C VAL A 97 -12.38 1.35 8.97
N ARG A 98 -11.46 1.16 9.95
CA ARG A 98 -11.52 1.92 11.23
C ARG A 98 -11.21 3.41 11.03
N SER A 99 -10.24 3.76 10.21
CA SER A 99 -9.93 5.15 9.90
C SER A 99 -11.01 5.77 9.05
N LEU A 100 -11.57 5.01 8.10
CA LEU A 100 -12.72 5.43 7.30
C LEU A 100 -13.93 5.75 8.19
N ASP A 101 -14.28 4.90 9.15
CA ASP A 101 -15.38 5.14 10.12
C ASP A 101 -15.16 6.46 10.90
N LYS A 102 -13.92 6.73 11.34
CA LYS A 102 -13.57 7.99 12.02
C LYS A 102 -13.71 9.23 11.13
N LEU A 103 -13.37 9.11 9.84
CA LEU A 103 -13.50 10.21 8.87
C LEU A 103 -14.98 10.48 8.57
N LEU A 104 -15.76 9.44 8.36
CA LEU A 104 -17.23 9.55 8.18
C LEU A 104 -17.88 10.17 9.42
N ALA A 105 -17.46 9.77 10.63
CA ALA A 105 -17.91 10.41 11.87
C ALA A 105 -17.55 11.91 11.94
N LYS A 106 -16.39 12.33 11.40
CA LYS A 106 -16.02 13.75 11.33
C LYS A 106 -16.92 14.52 10.38
N ILE A 107 -17.26 13.93 9.24
CA ILE A 107 -18.18 14.52 8.27
C ILE A 107 -19.60 14.61 8.86
N ALA A 108 -20.08 13.54 9.51
CA ALA A 108 -21.37 13.53 10.18
C ALA A 108 -21.47 14.61 11.26
N ARG A 109 -20.42 14.78 12.08
CA ARG A 109 -20.39 15.88 13.08
C ARG A 109 -20.45 17.26 12.44
N ALA A 110 -19.76 17.48 11.33
CA ALA A 110 -19.84 18.75 10.60
C ALA A 110 -21.26 19.00 10.08
N ARG A 111 -21.94 17.97 9.56
CA ARG A 111 -23.33 18.04 9.10
C ARG A 111 -24.30 18.29 10.26
N ALA A 112 -24.14 17.59 11.38
CA ALA A 112 -24.96 17.81 12.57
C ALA A 112 -24.85 19.26 13.08
N LYS A 113 -23.62 19.84 13.03
CA LYS A 113 -23.40 21.25 13.34
C LYS A 113 -24.18 22.16 12.39
N GLN A 114 -24.11 21.95 11.07
CA GLN A 114 -24.86 22.76 10.08
C GLN A 114 -26.36 22.72 10.35
N ILE A 115 -26.91 21.53 10.65
CA ILE A 115 -28.31 21.36 11.00
C ILE A 115 -28.67 22.13 12.27
N ALA A 116 -27.83 22.03 13.31
CA ALA A 116 -28.07 22.69 14.61
C ALA A 116 -28.01 24.24 14.53
N PHE A 117 -27.30 24.79 13.55
CA PHE A 117 -27.19 26.23 13.33
C PHE A 117 -28.08 26.75 12.18
N ASP A 118 -29.00 25.90 11.66
CA ASP A 118 -29.89 26.22 10.53
C ASP A 118 -29.11 26.75 9.30
N GLU A 119 -27.88 26.23 9.08
CA GLU A 119 -27.07 26.58 7.91
C GLU A 119 -27.66 25.92 6.65
N VAL A 120 -27.53 26.58 5.50
CA VAL A 120 -27.90 26.00 4.21
C VAL A 120 -26.85 25.01 3.75
N PHE A 121 -27.24 23.78 3.46
CA PHE A 121 -26.37 22.73 2.96
C PHE A 121 -27.05 21.89 1.87
N ALA A 122 -26.25 21.27 1.02
CA ALA A 122 -26.71 20.22 0.11
C ALA A 122 -26.73 18.87 0.85
N PRO A 123 -27.79 18.06 0.74
CA PRO A 123 -27.85 16.74 1.37
C PRO A 123 -26.72 15.81 0.96
N GLU A 124 -26.35 15.84 -0.32
CA GLU A 124 -25.23 15.07 -0.86
C GLU A 124 -23.91 15.81 -0.62
N VAL A 125 -22.98 15.12 0.05
CA VAL A 125 -21.64 15.63 0.33
C VAL A 125 -20.79 15.58 -0.94
N SER A 126 -20.28 16.73 -1.35
CA SER A 126 -19.37 16.83 -2.50
C SER A 126 -17.91 16.63 -2.09
N ALA A 127 -17.04 16.30 -3.06
CA ALA A 127 -15.60 16.18 -2.83
C ALA A 127 -14.99 17.49 -2.25
N ARG A 128 -15.47 18.66 -2.66
CA ARG A 128 -15.04 19.96 -2.10
C ARG A 128 -15.45 20.13 -0.62
N GLU A 129 -16.62 19.62 -0.25
CA GLU A 129 -17.05 19.65 1.15
C GLU A 129 -16.22 18.70 2.00
N VAL A 130 -15.88 17.52 1.47
CA VAL A 130 -14.95 16.58 2.11
C VAL A 130 -13.61 17.28 2.39
N GLU A 131 -13.03 17.94 1.40
CA GLU A 131 -11.77 18.66 1.55
C GLU A 131 -11.85 19.81 2.58
N LYS A 132 -12.96 20.55 2.59
CA LYS A 132 -13.20 21.60 3.58
C LYS A 132 -13.27 21.06 5.01
N ILE A 133 -13.84 19.86 5.21
CA ILE A 133 -14.03 19.24 6.53
C ILE A 133 -12.78 18.48 6.97
N LEU A 134 -12.18 17.69 6.09
CA LEU A 134 -11.07 16.80 6.41
C LEU A 134 -9.69 17.47 6.25
N GLY A 135 -9.59 18.53 5.44
CA GLY A 135 -8.36 19.15 4.98
C GLY A 135 -7.90 18.58 3.65
N MET A 136 -6.72 18.99 3.19
CA MET A 136 -6.10 18.45 1.98
C MET A 136 -5.89 16.93 2.09
N PRO A 137 -6.10 16.17 1.01
CA PRO A 137 -5.76 14.75 0.97
C PRO A 137 -4.32 14.52 1.42
N LYS A 138 -4.13 13.53 2.28
CA LYS A 138 -2.80 13.15 2.78
C LYS A 138 -2.02 12.29 1.80
N PHE A 139 -2.75 11.57 0.96
CA PHE A 139 -2.23 10.63 -0.01
C PHE A 139 -2.70 11.09 -1.39
N LEU A 140 -1.85 11.87 -2.07
CA LEU A 140 -2.07 12.22 -3.46
C LEU A 140 -1.60 11.01 -4.29
N LYS A 141 -2.44 10.52 -5.20
CA LYS A 141 -1.93 9.70 -6.30
C LYS A 141 -1.14 10.64 -7.19
N GLU A 142 0.17 10.53 -7.18
CA GLU A 142 0.98 11.12 -8.24
C GLU A 142 0.67 10.32 -9.51
N GLU A 143 -0.24 10.83 -10.33
CA GLU A 143 -0.42 10.33 -11.68
C GLU A 143 0.78 10.82 -12.48
N TYR A 144 1.84 10.02 -12.52
CA TYR A 144 2.87 10.20 -13.51
C TYR A 144 2.24 9.92 -14.88
N GLU A 145 2.13 10.93 -15.71
CA GLU A 145 1.98 10.71 -17.16
C GLU A 145 3.28 10.07 -17.66
N VAL A 146 3.41 8.77 -17.45
CA VAL A 146 4.60 7.97 -17.83
C VAL A 146 4.72 7.86 -19.35
N GLY A 147 3.75 8.41 -20.07
CA GLY A 147 3.70 8.40 -21.53
C GLY A 147 4.91 9.04 -22.19
N GLY A 148 5.84 8.20 -22.60
CA GLY A 148 6.92 8.62 -23.48
C GLY A 148 8.17 9.16 -22.79
N MET A 149 8.39 8.94 -21.52
CA MET A 149 9.66 9.22 -20.86
C MET A 149 10.62 8.04 -20.98
N THR A 150 11.89 8.34 -21.29
CA THR A 150 12.97 7.35 -21.28
C THR A 150 13.41 7.11 -19.84
N GLY A 151 13.61 5.85 -19.47
CA GLY A 151 14.08 5.48 -18.14
C GLY A 151 12.99 5.42 -17.06
N VAL A 152 11.75 5.80 -17.36
CA VAL A 152 10.64 5.73 -16.41
C VAL A 152 9.74 4.53 -16.72
N VAL A 153 9.54 3.65 -15.74
CA VAL A 153 8.77 2.41 -15.91
C VAL A 153 7.83 2.21 -14.74
N THR A 154 6.63 1.74 -15.05
CA THR A 154 5.62 1.40 -14.06
C THR A 154 5.78 -0.06 -13.61
N GLY A 155 5.93 -0.27 -12.33
CA GLY A 155 5.86 -1.56 -11.67
C GLY A 155 4.58 -1.71 -10.84
N LEU A 156 4.32 -2.93 -10.39
CA LEU A 156 3.24 -3.23 -9.46
C LEU A 156 3.86 -3.63 -8.12
N ALA A 157 3.33 -3.07 -7.05
CA ALA A 157 3.67 -3.40 -5.68
C ALA A 157 2.46 -3.98 -4.96
N TRP A 158 2.70 -4.90 -4.06
CA TRP A 158 1.71 -5.38 -3.11
C TRP A 158 1.95 -4.70 -1.77
N THR A 159 0.89 -4.15 -1.18
CA THR A 159 0.93 -3.52 0.14
C THR A 159 -0.14 -4.14 1.05
N GLU A 160 -0.03 -3.94 2.36
CA GLU A 160 -1.04 -4.39 3.32
C GLU A 160 -2.45 -3.83 3.05
N VAL A 161 -2.53 -2.76 2.26
CA VAL A 161 -3.79 -2.08 1.91
C VAL A 161 -4.26 -2.37 0.49
N GLY A 162 -3.58 -3.27 -0.23
CA GLY A 162 -3.91 -3.68 -1.60
C GLY A 162 -2.78 -3.48 -2.59
N GLY A 163 -3.07 -3.64 -3.88
CA GLY A 163 -2.12 -3.34 -4.95
C GLY A 163 -1.86 -1.84 -5.09
N ASP A 164 -0.62 -1.48 -5.39
CA ASP A 164 -0.22 -0.10 -5.64
C ASP A 164 0.71 -0.02 -6.86
N ILE A 165 0.83 1.16 -7.43
CA ILE A 165 1.72 1.42 -8.57
C ILE A 165 3.06 1.89 -8.02
N LEU A 166 4.13 1.31 -8.56
CA LEU A 166 5.50 1.67 -8.24
C LEU A 166 6.17 2.23 -9.50
N TYR A 167 6.66 3.45 -9.42
CA TYR A 167 7.49 4.02 -10.49
C TYR A 167 8.95 3.73 -10.23
N ILE A 168 9.69 3.42 -11.30
CA ILE A 168 11.14 3.26 -11.28
C ILE A 168 11.71 4.18 -12.35
N GLU A 169 12.60 5.03 -11.93
CA GLU A 169 13.24 6.02 -12.78
C GLU A 169 14.76 5.74 -12.81
N SER A 170 15.34 5.73 -14.01
CA SER A 170 16.78 5.61 -14.16
C SER A 170 17.33 6.79 -14.95
N VAL A 171 18.46 7.33 -14.50
CA VAL A 171 19.14 8.45 -15.14
C VAL A 171 20.63 8.15 -15.23
N LEU A 172 21.22 8.45 -16.38
CA LEU A 172 22.65 8.40 -16.62
C LEU A 172 23.28 9.76 -16.41
N THR A 173 24.46 9.76 -15.76
CA THR A 173 25.31 10.92 -15.62
C THR A 173 26.74 10.55 -16.03
N PRO A 174 27.55 11.45 -16.63
CA PRO A 174 28.95 11.16 -16.87
C PRO A 174 29.66 10.72 -15.57
N GLY A 175 30.37 9.60 -15.61
CA GLY A 175 30.95 9.03 -14.40
C GLY A 175 31.96 7.92 -14.66
N LYS A 176 32.06 6.96 -13.78
CA LYS A 176 33.00 5.85 -13.79
C LYS A 176 32.34 4.49 -13.57
N GLY A 177 31.06 4.35 -13.90
CA GLY A 177 30.31 3.09 -13.73
C GLY A 177 29.70 2.89 -12.34
N LYS A 178 29.49 3.96 -11.57
CA LYS A 178 28.87 3.86 -10.25
C LYS A 178 27.36 3.64 -10.39
N VAL A 179 26.83 2.69 -9.61
CA VAL A 179 25.38 2.50 -9.43
C VAL A 179 24.96 3.17 -8.11
N SER A 180 23.96 4.02 -8.19
CA SER A 180 23.36 4.69 -7.04
C SER A 180 21.88 4.35 -6.94
N LEU A 181 21.43 4.01 -5.74
CA LEU A 181 20.05 3.62 -5.46
C LEU A 181 19.44 4.60 -4.47
N THR A 182 18.27 5.14 -4.79
CA THR A 182 17.55 6.11 -3.96
C THR A 182 16.07 5.78 -3.86
N GLY A 183 15.36 6.22 -2.80
CA GLY A 183 13.93 6.01 -2.61
C GLY A 183 13.55 5.14 -1.41
N ASN A 184 14.39 5.09 -0.36
CA ASN A 184 14.15 4.34 0.88
C ASN A 184 13.91 2.83 0.63
N LEU A 185 14.86 2.20 -0.09
CA LEU A 185 14.80 0.81 -0.49
C LEU A 185 15.33 -0.11 0.61
N GLY A 186 14.61 -1.20 0.88
CA GLY A 186 15.07 -2.31 1.70
C GLY A 186 16.17 -3.13 1.02
N ASP A 187 16.75 -4.08 1.74
CA ASP A 187 17.94 -4.79 1.28
C ASP A 187 17.65 -5.73 0.12
N VAL A 188 16.48 -6.39 0.09
CA VAL A 188 16.06 -7.26 -1.02
C VAL A 188 15.87 -6.46 -2.30
N MET A 189 15.30 -5.26 -2.21
CA MET A 189 15.11 -4.41 -3.38
C MET A 189 16.44 -3.83 -3.90
N LYS A 190 17.39 -3.50 -3.02
CA LYS A 190 18.75 -3.10 -3.41
C LYS A 190 19.49 -4.23 -4.13
N GLU A 191 19.39 -5.45 -3.61
CA GLU A 191 19.95 -6.64 -4.24
C GLU A 191 19.34 -6.87 -5.63
N SER A 192 18.01 -6.75 -5.73
CA SER A 192 17.29 -6.85 -7.01
C SER A 192 17.74 -5.80 -8.03
N ALA A 193 18.03 -4.57 -7.59
CA ALA A 193 18.56 -3.52 -8.47
C ALA A 193 19.98 -3.82 -8.96
N THR A 194 20.82 -4.38 -8.08
CA THR A 194 22.18 -4.81 -8.43
C THR A 194 22.14 -5.92 -9.46
N ILE A 195 21.34 -6.96 -9.23
CA ILE A 195 21.15 -8.08 -10.17
C ILE A 195 20.62 -7.58 -11.50
N ALA A 196 19.64 -6.66 -11.49
CA ALA A 196 19.08 -6.07 -12.71
C ALA A 196 20.15 -5.35 -13.54
N HIS A 197 21.02 -4.58 -12.89
CA HIS A 197 22.12 -3.87 -13.57
C HIS A 197 23.15 -4.85 -14.15
N GLU A 198 23.59 -5.84 -13.37
CA GLU A 198 24.55 -6.86 -13.81
C GLU A 198 23.99 -7.70 -14.96
N TRP A 199 22.70 -8.03 -14.91
CA TRP A 199 22.02 -8.73 -16.00
C TRP A 199 22.04 -7.93 -17.30
N VAL A 200 21.73 -6.62 -17.23
CA VAL A 200 21.78 -5.74 -18.40
C VAL A 200 23.20 -5.62 -18.96
N MET A 201 24.22 -5.54 -18.10
CA MET A 201 25.61 -5.53 -18.52
C MET A 201 25.99 -6.83 -19.27
N ALA A 202 25.62 -7.98 -18.72
CA ALA A 202 25.91 -9.29 -19.30
C ALA A 202 25.25 -9.47 -20.69
N HIS A 203 24.04 -8.93 -20.89
CA HIS A 203 23.28 -9.02 -22.11
C HIS A 203 23.37 -7.76 -23.01
N SER A 204 24.32 -6.88 -22.71
CA SER A 204 24.45 -5.57 -23.39
C SER A 204 24.48 -5.68 -24.92
N LYS A 205 25.19 -6.64 -25.48
CA LYS A 205 25.28 -6.86 -26.95
C LYS A 205 23.93 -7.21 -27.56
N GLU A 206 23.16 -8.09 -26.92
CA GLU A 206 21.83 -8.51 -27.37
C GLU A 206 20.82 -7.35 -27.30
N LEU A 207 21.00 -6.49 -26.28
CA LEU A 207 20.16 -5.30 -26.07
C LEU A 207 20.56 -4.12 -26.97
N GLY A 208 21.69 -4.22 -27.68
CA GLY A 208 22.23 -3.15 -28.52
C GLY A 208 22.84 -2.00 -27.73
N ILE A 209 23.37 -2.28 -26.54
CA ILE A 209 24.05 -1.31 -25.67
C ILE A 209 25.57 -1.47 -25.82
N ASP A 210 26.27 -0.34 -26.09
CA ASP A 210 27.73 -0.33 -26.09
C ASP A 210 28.26 -0.58 -24.67
N PRO A 211 29.05 -1.66 -24.43
CA PRO A 211 29.62 -1.93 -23.10
C PRO A 211 30.44 -0.79 -22.52
N ALA A 212 31.08 0.04 -23.36
CA ALA A 212 31.83 1.20 -22.91
C ALA A 212 30.98 2.27 -22.18
N LEU A 213 29.67 2.28 -22.39
CA LEU A 213 28.77 3.20 -21.70
C LEU A 213 28.68 2.92 -20.21
N PHE A 214 28.82 1.66 -19.78
CA PHE A 214 28.77 1.29 -18.36
C PHE A 214 29.98 1.82 -17.59
N GLU A 215 31.13 1.97 -18.25
CA GLU A 215 32.34 2.49 -17.62
C GLU A 215 32.42 4.02 -17.65
N LYS A 216 31.74 4.66 -18.61
CA LYS A 216 31.78 6.11 -18.83
C LYS A 216 30.65 6.87 -18.15
N ASN A 217 29.63 6.15 -17.66
CA ASN A 217 28.45 6.76 -17.03
C ASN A 217 28.17 6.11 -15.69
N ASP A 218 27.79 6.93 -14.73
CA ASP A 218 27.13 6.49 -13.51
C ASP A 218 25.63 6.39 -13.76
N ILE A 219 24.95 5.42 -13.14
CA ILE A 219 23.50 5.29 -13.20
C ILE A 219 22.89 5.51 -11.82
N ASN A 220 21.87 6.34 -11.74
CA ASN A 220 21.01 6.44 -10.58
C ASN A 220 19.69 5.76 -10.87
N ILE A 221 19.28 4.84 -10.00
CA ILE A 221 17.95 4.20 -10.01
C ILE A 221 17.19 4.76 -8.82
N HIS A 222 16.15 5.51 -9.11
CA HIS A 222 15.28 6.15 -8.14
C HIS A 222 13.90 5.50 -8.10
N VAL A 223 13.40 5.26 -6.89
CA VAL A 223 12.02 4.83 -6.68
C VAL A 223 11.32 5.91 -5.86
N PRO A 224 10.44 6.72 -6.47
CA PRO A 224 9.75 7.82 -5.82
C PRO A 224 9.03 7.44 -4.53
N GLU A 225 8.54 8.45 -3.78
CA GLU A 225 7.90 8.30 -2.47
C GLU A 225 8.84 7.76 -1.37
N GLY A 226 9.99 8.40 -1.18
CA GLY A 226 11.01 8.02 -0.20
C GLY A 226 10.54 7.97 1.27
N ALA A 227 9.37 8.51 1.58
CA ALA A 227 8.77 8.44 2.92
C ALA A 227 8.23 7.05 3.26
N ILE A 228 7.95 6.21 2.26
CA ILE A 228 7.42 4.85 2.43
C ILE A 228 8.54 3.85 2.20
N PRO A 229 8.91 3.00 3.18
CA PRO A 229 9.86 1.92 2.96
C PRO A 229 9.35 0.96 1.89
N LYS A 230 10.23 0.61 0.94
CA LYS A 230 9.91 -0.31 -0.15
C LYS A 230 10.90 -1.46 -0.13
N ASP A 231 10.39 -2.68 -0.12
CA ASP A 231 11.22 -3.88 -0.18
C ASP A 231 10.54 -4.98 -0.98
N GLY A 232 11.34 -5.90 -1.51
CA GLY A 232 10.88 -7.06 -2.24
C GLY A 232 11.54 -7.24 -3.61
N PRO A 233 11.54 -8.50 -4.12
CA PRO A 233 12.25 -8.85 -5.36
C PRO A 233 11.43 -8.58 -6.64
N SER A 234 10.14 -8.30 -6.53
CA SER A 234 9.20 -8.26 -7.67
C SER A 234 9.40 -7.08 -8.63
N ALA A 235 10.20 -6.08 -8.22
CA ALA A 235 10.54 -4.93 -9.06
C ALA A 235 11.69 -5.18 -10.05
N GLY A 236 12.32 -6.37 -10.03
CA GLY A 236 13.51 -6.67 -10.82
C GLY A 236 13.33 -6.42 -12.31
N ILE A 237 12.28 -6.96 -12.93
CA ILE A 237 12.02 -6.75 -14.37
C ILE A 237 11.73 -5.28 -14.71
N THR A 238 11.09 -4.56 -13.80
CA THR A 238 10.81 -3.13 -13.95
C THR A 238 12.13 -2.34 -13.95
N MET A 239 13.07 -2.71 -13.07
CA MET A 239 14.41 -2.12 -13.00
C MET A 239 15.22 -2.43 -14.27
N VAL A 240 15.24 -3.68 -14.76
CA VAL A 240 15.88 -4.02 -16.05
C VAL A 240 15.34 -3.17 -17.16
N THR A 241 14.02 -3.06 -17.27
CA THR A 241 13.37 -2.30 -18.34
C THR A 241 13.73 -0.81 -18.26
N SER A 242 13.76 -0.24 -17.04
CA SER A 242 14.17 1.14 -16.81
C SER A 242 15.63 1.38 -17.21
N ILE A 243 16.54 0.51 -16.80
CA ILE A 243 17.96 0.58 -17.15
C ILE A 243 18.16 0.49 -18.66
N VAL A 244 17.55 -0.52 -19.32
CA VAL A 244 17.63 -0.70 -20.77
C VAL A 244 17.07 0.50 -21.52
N SER A 245 15.92 1.02 -21.09
CA SER A 245 15.32 2.22 -21.65
C SER A 245 16.28 3.41 -21.59
N THR A 246 16.94 3.59 -20.45
CA THR A 246 17.88 4.69 -20.22
C THR A 246 19.14 4.57 -21.09
N TYR A 247 19.77 3.40 -21.16
CA TYR A 247 20.97 3.19 -21.97
C TYR A 247 20.69 3.23 -23.48
N THR A 248 19.52 2.78 -23.92
CA THR A 248 19.16 2.73 -25.35
C THR A 248 18.45 3.99 -25.85
N GLY A 249 17.99 4.87 -24.96
CA GLY A 249 17.14 6.01 -25.30
C GLY A 249 15.75 5.61 -25.80
N ARG A 250 15.35 4.33 -25.70
CA ARG A 250 14.05 3.85 -26.14
C ARG A 250 13.00 4.10 -25.07
N LYS A 251 11.88 4.69 -25.49
CA LYS A 251 10.74 4.93 -24.61
C LYS A 251 10.01 3.64 -24.26
N VAL A 252 9.55 3.56 -23.04
CA VAL A 252 8.70 2.44 -22.57
C VAL A 252 7.26 2.69 -23.06
N ARG A 253 6.55 1.61 -23.38
CA ARG A 253 5.15 1.69 -23.82
C ARG A 253 4.25 2.18 -22.68
N ASP A 254 3.29 3.02 -23.04
CA ASP A 254 2.29 3.50 -22.11
C ASP A 254 1.37 2.38 -21.63
N ARG A 255 0.80 2.56 -20.45
CA ARG A 255 -0.21 1.65 -19.84
C ARG A 255 0.27 0.20 -19.69
N ILE A 256 1.57 0.00 -19.51
CA ILE A 256 2.16 -1.29 -19.17
C ILE A 256 2.76 -1.18 -17.77
N ALA A 257 2.36 -2.08 -16.88
CA ALA A 257 2.98 -2.27 -15.57
C ALA A 257 3.56 -3.68 -15.48
N MET A 258 4.66 -3.83 -14.77
CA MET A 258 5.42 -5.07 -14.70
C MET A 258 5.61 -5.52 -13.26
N THR A 259 5.63 -6.84 -13.06
CA THR A 259 6.00 -7.45 -11.78
C THR A 259 6.63 -8.81 -12.05
N LEU A 260 7.90 -8.96 -11.78
CA LEU A 260 8.63 -10.22 -11.87
C LEU A 260 9.95 -10.10 -11.09
N SER A 261 10.21 -11.09 -10.25
CA SER A 261 11.51 -11.22 -9.57
C SER A 261 12.58 -11.76 -10.53
N LEU A 262 13.76 -11.16 -10.48
CA LEU A 262 14.96 -11.67 -11.18
C LEU A 262 15.84 -12.53 -10.31
N ILE A 263 15.63 -12.56 -9.00
CA ILE A 263 16.44 -13.34 -8.05
C ILE A 263 16.39 -14.84 -8.33
N HIS A 264 15.35 -15.30 -9.04
CA HIS A 264 15.13 -16.70 -9.38
C HIS A 264 15.36 -17.02 -10.87
N ILE A 265 15.87 -16.07 -11.65
CA ILE A 265 16.25 -16.29 -13.05
C ILE A 265 17.78 -16.53 -13.08
N SER A 266 18.17 -17.73 -12.72
CA SER A 266 19.50 -18.26 -12.93
C SER A 266 19.46 -19.41 -13.93
#